data_ab4eac48fc29c64c321dfad02593f8c2
#
_entry.id   ab4eac48fc29c64c321dfad02593f8c2
#
_cell.length_a   1.000
_cell.length_b   1.000
_cell.length_c   1.000
_cell.angle_alpha   90.00
_cell.angle_beta   90.00
_cell.angle_gamma   90.00
#
_symmetry.space_group_name_H-M   'P 1'
#
loop_
_entity.id
_entity.type
_entity.pdbx_description
1 polymer ?
#
loop_
_entity_poly.entity_id
_entity_poly.type
_entity_poly.pdbx_seq_one_letter_code
_entity_poly.pdbx_strand_id
1 'polypeptide(L)'
;MNKLRKFYYILMFLPLFYTIICLFFLPDIIPVHYNGANEVDRMGSKFEILIIPFIIITFGYFMLILGSSSSKKEEKANNNNERVTIITGICSLVIFHIINIFMLYSAFHLVENLKELPVDLFKLLFAAFGLVFVVIGNYMPKCKMNSMVGLRTVWSMKNEKTWKESQRLGGISFIITGIVMIVGNLLFFSDISSLIFSMILIGIDLIFSIIISYNAAKKYA
;
A
#
# COMPACT_ATOMS: atom_id res chain seq x y z
N MET A 1 19.05 9.00 -4.38
CA MET A 1 17.77 9.68 -4.62
C MET A 1 17.36 9.69 -6.09
N ASN A 2 18.17 10.17 -7.04
CA ASN A 2 17.75 10.29 -8.45
C ASN A 2 17.28 8.98 -9.11
N LYS A 3 17.92 7.83 -8.87
CA LYS A 3 17.51 6.53 -9.42
C LYS A 3 16.17 6.06 -8.84
N LEU A 4 15.98 6.25 -7.53
CA LEU A 4 14.74 5.84 -6.84
C LEU A 4 13.53 6.68 -7.32
N ARG A 5 13.71 8.00 -7.48
CA ARG A 5 12.68 8.89 -8.03
C ARG A 5 12.36 8.56 -9.50
N LYS A 6 13.38 8.25 -10.33
CA LYS A 6 13.13 7.81 -11.72
C LYS A 6 12.29 6.55 -11.75
N PHE A 7 12.63 5.55 -10.95
CA PHE A 7 11.86 4.31 -10.85
C PHE A 7 10.43 4.57 -10.36
N TYR A 8 10.26 5.46 -9.38
CA TYR A 8 8.95 5.90 -8.90
C TYR A 8 8.08 6.49 -10.03
N TYR A 9 8.62 7.42 -10.83
CA TYR A 9 7.88 8.00 -11.95
C TYR A 9 7.53 6.96 -13.02
N ILE A 10 8.41 6.02 -13.30
CA ILE A 10 8.11 4.91 -14.22
C ILE A 10 6.89 4.15 -13.70
N LEU A 11 6.90 3.70 -12.45
CA LEU A 11 5.76 2.99 -11.85
C LEU A 11 4.47 3.84 -11.85
N MET A 12 4.57 5.13 -11.65
CA MET A 12 3.40 6.02 -11.61
C MET A 12 2.72 6.15 -12.97
N PHE A 13 3.48 6.23 -14.07
CA PHE A 13 2.93 6.47 -15.41
C PHE A 13 2.76 5.19 -16.24
N LEU A 14 3.46 4.12 -15.92
CA LEU A 14 3.42 2.86 -16.65
C LEU A 14 1.99 2.29 -16.78
N PRO A 15 1.11 2.33 -15.73
CA PRO A 15 -0.27 1.87 -15.85
C PRO A 15 -1.06 2.59 -16.92
N LEU A 16 -0.92 3.90 -17.04
CA LEU A 16 -1.61 4.67 -18.07
C LEU A 16 -1.13 4.23 -19.47
N PHE A 17 0.18 4.05 -19.64
CA PHE A 17 0.75 3.66 -20.92
C PHE A 17 0.24 2.31 -21.41
N TYR A 18 0.34 1.24 -20.59
CA TYR A 18 -0.14 -0.06 -21.03
C TYR A 18 -1.68 -0.16 -21.10
N THR A 19 -2.41 0.60 -20.23
CA THR A 19 -3.89 0.63 -20.33
C THR A 19 -4.34 1.27 -21.63
N ILE A 20 -3.71 2.37 -22.10
CA ILE A 20 -4.02 2.98 -23.38
C ILE A 20 -3.77 1.99 -24.53
N ILE A 21 -2.68 1.23 -24.49
CA ILE A 21 -2.42 0.19 -25.51
C ILE A 21 -3.53 -0.87 -25.48
N CYS A 22 -3.90 -1.34 -24.28
CA CYS A 22 -4.96 -2.34 -24.12
C CYS A 22 -6.31 -1.88 -24.66
N LEU A 23 -6.66 -0.58 -24.58
CA LEU A 23 -7.93 -0.05 -25.09
C LEU A 23 -8.19 -0.35 -26.57
N PHE A 24 -7.14 -0.48 -27.40
CA PHE A 24 -7.29 -0.81 -28.82
C PHE A 24 -7.77 -2.26 -29.04
N PHE A 25 -7.61 -3.11 -28.06
CA PHE A 25 -7.91 -4.55 -28.14
C PHE A 25 -9.10 -4.96 -27.26
N LEU A 26 -9.56 -4.09 -26.37
CA LEU A 26 -10.68 -4.35 -25.49
C LEU A 26 -12.02 -4.25 -26.22
N PRO A 27 -13.02 -5.10 -25.85
CA PRO A 27 -14.41 -4.91 -26.25
C PRO A 27 -14.93 -3.54 -25.85
N ASP A 28 -15.95 -3.01 -26.54
CA ASP A 28 -16.51 -1.69 -26.23
C ASP A 28 -17.21 -1.64 -24.87
N ILE A 29 -17.76 -2.77 -24.42
CA ILE A 29 -18.41 -2.94 -23.12
C ILE A 29 -17.67 -4.00 -22.32
N ILE A 30 -17.27 -3.66 -21.11
CA ILE A 30 -16.46 -4.50 -20.20
C ILE A 30 -17.06 -4.54 -18.79
N PRO A 31 -16.74 -5.56 -17.99
CA PRO A 31 -17.00 -5.53 -16.55
C PRO A 31 -16.24 -4.38 -15.88
N VAL A 32 -16.94 -3.49 -15.17
CA VAL A 32 -16.35 -2.33 -14.52
C VAL A 32 -16.55 -2.30 -13.02
N HIS A 33 -17.45 -3.13 -12.52
CA HIS A 33 -17.67 -3.29 -11.08
C HIS A 33 -18.08 -4.72 -10.73
N TYR A 34 -17.62 -5.20 -9.57
CA TYR A 34 -17.95 -6.49 -8.98
C TYR A 34 -18.53 -6.29 -7.57
N ASN A 35 -19.58 -7.04 -7.26
CA ASN A 35 -20.22 -7.02 -5.94
C ASN A 35 -19.40 -7.80 -4.87
N GLY A 36 -19.88 -7.81 -3.63
CA GLY A 36 -19.25 -8.55 -2.54
C GLY A 36 -19.25 -10.08 -2.69
N ALA A 37 -20.03 -10.63 -3.65
CA ALA A 37 -20.02 -12.05 -4.01
C ALA A 37 -19.00 -12.38 -5.11
N ASN A 38 -18.21 -11.39 -5.56
CA ASN A 38 -17.27 -11.47 -6.69
C ASN A 38 -17.95 -11.60 -8.06
N GLU A 39 -19.20 -11.22 -8.20
CA GLU A 39 -19.98 -11.27 -9.44
C GLU A 39 -20.07 -9.87 -10.05
N VAL A 40 -20.05 -9.79 -11.39
CA VAL A 40 -20.28 -8.52 -12.10
C VAL A 40 -21.68 -8.01 -11.79
N ASP A 41 -21.77 -6.79 -11.29
CA ASP A 41 -23.02 -6.08 -11.07
C ASP A 41 -23.15 -4.82 -11.96
N ARG A 42 -22.06 -4.45 -12.66
CA ARG A 42 -22.10 -3.35 -13.62
C ARG A 42 -21.16 -3.58 -14.80
N MET A 43 -21.72 -3.51 -15.99
CA MET A 43 -21.00 -3.38 -17.26
C MET A 43 -20.88 -1.91 -17.64
N GLY A 44 -19.81 -1.52 -18.30
CA GLY A 44 -19.58 -0.14 -18.70
C GLY A 44 -18.67 -0.01 -19.92
N SER A 45 -18.44 1.23 -20.36
CA SER A 45 -17.56 1.49 -21.49
C SER A 45 -16.11 1.12 -21.15
N LYS A 46 -15.37 0.56 -22.13
CA LYS A 46 -13.93 0.29 -21.99
C LYS A 46 -13.10 1.49 -21.55
N PHE A 47 -13.55 2.72 -21.83
CA PHE A 47 -12.87 3.94 -21.42
C PHE A 47 -12.91 4.16 -19.90
N GLU A 48 -13.85 3.55 -19.18
CA GLU A 48 -13.91 3.65 -17.72
C GLU A 48 -12.70 3.01 -17.04
N ILE A 49 -12.02 2.05 -17.69
CA ILE A 49 -10.81 1.43 -17.14
C ILE A 49 -9.66 2.43 -16.94
N LEU A 50 -9.68 3.57 -17.63
CA LEU A 50 -8.71 4.67 -17.44
C LEU A 50 -8.81 5.33 -16.08
N ILE A 51 -9.91 5.17 -15.35
CA ILE A 51 -10.08 5.71 -14.01
C ILE A 51 -8.96 5.21 -13.08
N ILE A 52 -8.58 3.93 -13.17
CA ILE A 52 -7.56 3.34 -12.30
C ILE A 52 -6.18 3.99 -12.52
N PRO A 53 -5.63 4.08 -13.74
CA PRO A 53 -4.37 4.79 -13.98
C PRO A 53 -4.39 6.26 -13.53
N PHE A 54 -5.51 6.96 -13.66
CA PHE A 54 -5.62 8.34 -13.17
C PHE A 54 -5.58 8.42 -11.64
N ILE A 55 -6.22 7.48 -10.94
CA ILE A 55 -6.11 7.34 -9.48
C ILE A 55 -4.66 7.07 -9.08
N ILE A 56 -3.94 6.19 -9.79
CA ILE A 56 -2.54 5.85 -9.53
C ILE A 56 -1.65 7.09 -9.67
N ILE A 57 -1.82 7.87 -10.72
CA ILE A 57 -1.05 9.11 -10.95
C ILE A 57 -1.36 10.13 -9.85
N THR A 58 -2.62 10.34 -9.53
CA THR A 58 -3.05 11.28 -8.48
C THR A 58 -2.46 10.89 -7.12
N PHE A 59 -2.57 9.62 -6.75
CA PHE A 59 -1.97 9.08 -5.52
C PHE A 59 -0.45 9.21 -5.53
N GLY A 60 0.19 8.94 -6.67
CA GLY A 60 1.63 9.08 -6.82
C GLY A 60 2.11 10.50 -6.56
N TYR A 61 1.45 11.51 -7.12
CA TYR A 61 1.76 12.91 -6.83
C TYR A 61 1.49 13.28 -5.37
N PHE A 62 0.39 12.81 -4.80
CA PHE A 62 0.09 13.01 -3.38
C PHE A 62 1.23 12.50 -2.48
N MET A 63 1.74 11.30 -2.72
CA MET A 63 2.86 10.73 -1.97
C MET A 63 4.16 11.54 -2.14
N LEU A 64 4.44 12.08 -3.34
CA LEU A 64 5.61 12.96 -3.56
C LEU A 64 5.49 14.28 -2.77
N ILE A 65 4.29 14.85 -2.70
CA ILE A 65 4.03 16.07 -1.90
C ILE A 65 4.24 15.76 -0.41
N LEU A 66 3.74 14.62 0.09
CA LEU A 66 3.97 14.18 1.48
C LEU A 66 5.47 14.03 1.77
N GLY A 67 6.21 13.38 0.87
CA GLY A 67 7.66 13.19 1.00
C GLY A 67 8.43 14.51 1.07
N SER A 68 8.12 15.44 0.18
CA SER A 68 8.77 16.76 0.16
C SER A 68 8.42 17.59 1.40
N SER A 69 7.20 17.49 1.90
CA SER A 69 6.76 18.20 3.11
C SER A 69 7.38 17.62 4.38
N SER A 70 7.57 16.29 4.45
CA SER A 70 8.21 15.63 5.59
C SER A 70 9.70 15.96 5.72
N SER A 71 10.37 16.27 4.60
CA SER A 71 11.80 16.57 4.58
C SER A 71 12.15 18.04 4.83
N LYS A 72 11.19 18.97 4.70
CA LYS A 72 11.43 20.42 4.86
C LYS A 72 12.00 20.82 6.23
N LYS A 73 11.75 20.01 7.28
CA LYS A 73 12.21 20.24 8.64
C LYS A 73 13.49 19.45 8.99
N GLU A 74 13.97 18.59 8.10
CA GLU A 74 15.23 17.89 8.29
C GLU A 74 16.42 18.76 7.89
N GLU A 75 17.46 18.79 8.72
CA GLU A 75 18.75 19.36 8.32
C GLU A 75 19.24 18.70 7.02
N LYS A 76 19.76 19.52 6.10
CA LYS A 76 20.09 19.20 4.70
C LYS A 76 20.93 17.93 4.44
N ALA A 77 21.46 17.26 5.48
CA ALA A 77 22.43 16.17 5.33
C ALA A 77 21.81 14.77 5.17
N ASN A 78 20.52 14.55 5.48
CA ASN A 78 19.97 13.17 5.52
C ASN A 78 18.46 13.14 5.28
N ASN A 79 18.02 13.14 4.02
CA ASN A 79 16.60 13.06 3.61
C ASN A 79 15.98 11.66 3.86
N ASN A 80 16.07 11.12 5.09
CA ASN A 80 15.56 9.80 5.41
C ASN A 80 14.02 9.73 5.31
N ASN A 81 13.32 10.77 5.76
CA ASN A 81 11.85 10.80 5.72
C ASN A 81 11.33 10.82 4.28
N GLU A 82 11.94 11.62 3.40
CA GLU A 82 11.61 11.61 1.98
C GLU A 82 11.87 10.24 1.35
N ARG A 83 13.01 9.63 1.65
CA ARG A 83 13.35 8.29 1.14
C ARG A 83 12.34 7.25 1.59
N VAL A 84 11.95 7.26 2.87
CA VAL A 84 10.94 6.34 3.42
C VAL A 84 9.60 6.55 2.72
N THR A 85 9.18 7.81 2.53
CA THR A 85 7.92 8.13 1.83
C THR A 85 7.93 7.65 0.38
N ILE A 86 9.04 7.84 -0.35
CA ILE A 86 9.16 7.35 -1.73
C ILE A 86 9.09 5.82 -1.78
N ILE A 87 9.74 5.11 -0.85
CA ILE A 87 9.70 3.64 -0.78
C ILE A 87 8.28 3.16 -0.46
N THR A 88 7.61 3.79 0.51
CA THR A 88 6.21 3.50 0.82
C THR A 88 5.32 3.73 -0.40
N GLY A 89 5.53 4.84 -1.10
CA GLY A 89 4.83 5.14 -2.35
C GLY A 89 5.08 4.09 -3.45
N ILE A 90 6.33 3.63 -3.65
CA ILE A 90 6.65 2.54 -4.58
C ILE A 90 5.86 1.28 -4.22
N CYS A 91 5.85 0.88 -2.95
CA CYS A 91 5.10 -0.28 -2.47
C CYS A 91 3.60 -0.14 -2.76
N SER A 92 3.03 1.03 -2.50
CA SER A 92 1.62 1.31 -2.80
C SER A 92 1.33 1.28 -4.30
N LEU A 93 2.21 1.87 -5.13
CA LEU A 93 2.07 1.83 -6.58
C LEU A 93 2.09 0.39 -7.11
N VAL A 94 2.93 -0.50 -6.57
CA VAL A 94 2.96 -1.92 -6.95
C VAL A 94 1.61 -2.59 -6.66
N ILE A 95 0.98 -2.31 -5.52
CA ILE A 95 -0.37 -2.82 -5.22
C ILE A 95 -1.39 -2.32 -6.24
N PHE A 96 -1.36 -1.04 -6.58
CA PHE A 96 -2.24 -0.49 -7.61
C PHE A 96 -2.01 -1.10 -8.99
N HIS A 97 -0.75 -1.44 -9.35
CA HIS A 97 -0.47 -2.19 -10.56
C HIS A 97 -1.14 -3.57 -10.57
N ILE A 98 -1.11 -4.30 -9.45
CA ILE A 98 -1.79 -5.59 -9.32
C ILE A 98 -3.28 -5.42 -9.62
N ILE A 99 -3.93 -4.42 -9.01
CA ILE A 99 -5.35 -4.14 -9.25
C ILE A 99 -5.61 -3.79 -10.72
N ASN A 100 -4.79 -2.90 -11.32
CA ASN A 100 -4.99 -2.48 -12.71
C ASN A 100 -4.80 -3.63 -13.70
N ILE A 101 -3.77 -4.46 -13.52
CA ILE A 101 -3.53 -5.65 -14.37
C ILE A 101 -4.69 -6.64 -14.23
N PHE A 102 -5.17 -6.85 -13.00
CA PHE A 102 -6.29 -7.75 -12.74
C PHE A 102 -7.58 -7.26 -13.42
N MET A 103 -7.89 -5.97 -13.33
CA MET A 103 -9.06 -5.38 -13.99
C MET A 103 -8.93 -5.43 -15.53
N LEU A 104 -7.74 -5.20 -16.08
CA LEU A 104 -7.49 -5.38 -17.51
C LEU A 104 -7.68 -6.82 -17.95
N TYR A 105 -7.12 -7.78 -17.19
CA TYR A 105 -7.30 -9.20 -17.48
C TYR A 105 -8.79 -9.58 -17.48
N SER A 106 -9.53 -9.12 -16.49
CA SER A 106 -10.95 -9.34 -16.38
C SER A 106 -11.74 -8.73 -17.54
N ALA A 107 -11.36 -7.52 -17.97
CA ALA A 107 -11.97 -6.84 -19.10
C ALA A 107 -11.70 -7.57 -20.44
N PHE A 108 -10.49 -8.10 -20.65
CA PHE A 108 -10.14 -8.87 -21.85
C PHE A 108 -10.93 -10.18 -21.97
N HIS A 109 -11.17 -10.85 -20.84
CA HIS A 109 -11.83 -12.16 -20.81
C HIS A 109 -13.32 -12.06 -20.49
N LEU A 110 -13.86 -10.84 -20.32
CA LEU A 110 -15.26 -10.58 -19.92
C LEU A 110 -15.68 -11.45 -18.72
N VAL A 111 -14.82 -11.49 -17.69
CA VAL A 111 -15.00 -12.35 -16.53
C VAL A 111 -16.24 -11.92 -15.75
N GLU A 112 -17.23 -12.79 -15.62
CA GLU A 112 -18.49 -12.53 -14.90
C GLU A 112 -18.37 -12.81 -13.40
N ASN A 113 -17.51 -13.76 -13.01
CA ASN A 113 -17.26 -14.10 -11.61
C ASN A 113 -15.77 -14.22 -11.32
N LEU A 114 -15.25 -13.41 -10.40
CA LEU A 114 -13.83 -13.37 -10.06
C LEU A 114 -13.31 -14.69 -9.44
N LYS A 115 -14.21 -15.55 -8.95
CA LYS A 115 -13.84 -16.89 -8.41
C LYS A 115 -13.40 -17.86 -9.49
N GLU A 116 -13.76 -17.60 -10.76
CA GLU A 116 -13.36 -18.43 -11.90
C GLU A 116 -11.92 -18.14 -12.36
N LEU A 117 -11.32 -17.09 -11.82
CA LEU A 117 -9.95 -16.73 -12.17
C LEU A 117 -8.94 -17.68 -11.55
N PRO A 118 -7.82 -17.96 -12.25
CA PRO A 118 -6.78 -18.86 -11.75
C PRO A 118 -6.05 -18.32 -10.53
N VAL A 119 -6.21 -17.03 -10.23
CA VAL A 119 -5.59 -16.35 -9.10
C VAL A 119 -6.65 -15.57 -8.33
N ASP A 120 -6.75 -15.84 -7.05
CA ASP A 120 -7.60 -15.09 -6.13
C ASP A 120 -7.02 -13.69 -5.88
N LEU A 121 -7.78 -12.67 -6.28
CA LEU A 121 -7.35 -11.27 -6.15
C LEU A 121 -7.11 -10.87 -4.69
N PHE A 122 -8.03 -11.23 -3.78
CA PHE A 122 -7.90 -10.86 -2.36
C PHE A 122 -6.67 -11.51 -1.74
N LYS A 123 -6.44 -12.79 -2.03
CA LYS A 123 -5.26 -13.53 -1.61
C LYS A 123 -3.97 -12.84 -2.07
N LEU A 124 -3.89 -12.50 -3.35
CA LEU A 124 -2.72 -11.84 -3.92
C LEU A 124 -2.52 -10.44 -3.33
N LEU A 125 -3.59 -9.63 -3.24
CA LEU A 125 -3.53 -8.28 -2.72
C LEU A 125 -3.09 -8.26 -1.25
N PHE A 126 -3.67 -9.09 -0.39
CA PHE A 126 -3.33 -9.07 1.03
C PHE A 126 -1.97 -9.71 1.32
N ALA A 127 -1.50 -10.67 0.51
CA ALA A 127 -0.12 -11.10 0.55
C ALA A 127 0.85 -9.97 0.14
N ALA A 128 0.52 -9.20 -0.90
CA ALA A 128 1.29 -8.02 -1.31
C ALA A 128 1.27 -6.92 -0.23
N PHE A 129 0.12 -6.65 0.41
CA PHE A 129 0.05 -5.75 1.58
C PHE A 129 0.95 -6.23 2.72
N GLY A 130 0.97 -7.53 3.00
CA GLY A 130 1.89 -8.11 3.99
C GLY A 130 3.35 -7.81 3.65
N LEU A 131 3.76 -7.93 2.37
CA LEU A 131 5.10 -7.55 1.92
C LEU A 131 5.37 -6.05 2.14
N VAL A 132 4.39 -5.19 1.87
CA VAL A 132 4.48 -3.75 2.12
C VAL A 132 4.70 -3.47 3.62
N PHE A 133 3.98 -4.16 4.51
CA PHE A 133 4.18 -4.07 5.96
C PHE A 133 5.60 -4.44 6.37
N VAL A 134 6.16 -5.53 5.82
CA VAL A 134 7.56 -5.93 6.06
C VAL A 134 8.53 -4.83 5.61
N VAL A 135 8.33 -4.29 4.40
CA VAL A 135 9.19 -3.23 3.86
C VAL A 135 9.09 -1.97 4.72
N ILE A 136 7.89 -1.47 4.99
CA ILE A 136 7.67 -0.26 5.80
C ILE A 136 8.25 -0.46 7.20
N GLY A 137 7.97 -1.59 7.85
CA GLY A 137 8.49 -1.91 9.19
C GLY A 137 10.03 -1.86 9.26
N ASN A 138 10.71 -2.33 8.22
CA ASN A 138 12.18 -2.26 8.13
C ASN A 138 12.70 -0.82 7.95
N TYR A 139 11.90 0.09 7.39
CA TYR A 139 12.28 1.49 7.20
C TYR A 139 11.84 2.40 8.36
N MET A 140 10.84 2.03 9.14
CA MET A 140 10.32 2.83 10.26
C MET A 140 11.42 3.32 11.24
N PRO A 141 12.38 2.48 11.68
CA PRO A 141 13.43 2.94 12.60
C PRO A 141 14.33 4.05 12.03
N LYS A 142 14.33 4.25 10.72
CA LYS A 142 15.12 5.28 10.02
C LYS A 142 14.40 6.62 9.94
N CYS A 143 13.10 6.66 10.28
CA CYS A 143 12.32 7.89 10.30
C CYS A 143 12.77 8.80 11.45
N LYS A 144 13.14 10.03 11.11
CA LYS A 144 13.32 11.10 12.09
C LYS A 144 11.96 11.66 12.49
N MET A 145 11.87 12.24 13.69
CA MET A 145 10.63 12.82 14.18
C MET A 145 10.13 13.92 13.24
N ASN A 146 8.89 13.77 12.77
CA ASN A 146 8.26 14.66 11.81
C ASN A 146 6.74 14.61 11.93
N SER A 147 6.05 15.50 11.21
CA SER A 147 4.59 15.63 11.24
C SER A 147 3.85 14.79 10.21
N MET A 148 4.52 13.97 9.36
CA MET A 148 3.90 13.36 8.18
C MET A 148 3.97 11.82 8.17
N VAL A 149 5.11 11.21 8.47
CA VAL A 149 5.36 9.77 8.30
C VAL A 149 5.85 9.09 9.59
N GLY A 150 5.56 7.79 9.72
CA GLY A 150 5.92 6.97 10.87
C GLY A 150 4.77 6.73 11.84
N LEU A 151 5.04 6.00 12.93
CA LEU A 151 4.09 5.78 14.01
C LEU A 151 3.93 7.07 14.82
N ARG A 152 2.79 7.74 14.61
CA ARG A 152 2.50 9.06 15.16
C ARG A 152 1.31 9.00 16.10
N THR A 153 1.60 8.97 17.37
CA THR A 153 0.63 9.09 18.45
C THR A 153 1.01 10.28 19.32
N VAL A 154 0.10 10.74 20.16
CA VAL A 154 0.40 11.78 21.16
C VAL A 154 1.56 11.39 22.07
N TRP A 155 1.79 10.10 22.25
CA TRP A 155 2.89 9.57 23.07
C TRP A 155 4.20 9.51 22.29
N SER A 156 4.21 8.95 21.08
CA SER A 156 5.43 8.84 20.28
C SER A 156 6.05 10.19 19.92
N MET A 157 5.21 11.24 19.84
CA MET A 157 5.61 12.60 19.49
C MET A 157 6.11 13.46 20.68
N LYS A 158 6.19 12.92 21.92
CA LYS A 158 6.62 13.68 23.10
C LYS A 158 8.07 14.17 23.03
N ASN A 159 8.98 13.31 22.61
CA ASN A 159 10.40 13.63 22.46
C ASN A 159 11.09 12.64 21.52
N GLU A 160 12.33 12.93 21.12
CA GLU A 160 13.09 12.12 20.16
C GLU A 160 13.38 10.69 20.65
N LYS A 161 13.60 10.49 21.97
CA LYS A 161 13.86 9.16 22.53
C LYS A 161 12.62 8.28 22.44
N THR A 162 11.46 8.83 22.82
CA THR A 162 10.15 8.18 22.69
C THR A 162 9.84 7.87 21.23
N TRP A 163 10.08 8.83 20.33
CA TRP A 163 9.92 8.61 18.89
C TRP A 163 10.75 7.45 18.40
N LYS A 164 12.07 7.47 18.65
CA LYS A 164 13.00 6.43 18.18
C LYS A 164 12.62 5.04 18.66
N GLU A 165 12.23 4.90 19.93
CA GLU A 165 11.79 3.63 20.51
C GLU A 165 10.47 3.17 19.88
N SER A 166 9.50 4.08 19.71
CA SER A 166 8.21 3.78 19.09
C SER A 166 8.36 3.33 17.63
N GLN A 167 9.21 4.02 16.84
CA GLN A 167 9.47 3.61 15.45
C GLN A 167 10.17 2.25 15.38
N ARG A 168 11.11 1.96 16.30
CA ARG A 168 11.82 0.70 16.32
C ARG A 168 10.91 -0.47 16.66
N LEU A 169 10.15 -0.38 17.73
CA LEU A 169 9.26 -1.46 18.17
C LEU A 169 8.03 -1.59 17.28
N GLY A 170 7.45 -0.47 16.83
CA GLY A 170 6.36 -0.47 15.85
C GLY A 170 6.80 -1.09 14.52
N GLY A 171 8.03 -0.81 14.08
CA GLY A 171 8.60 -1.43 12.88
C GLY A 171 8.72 -2.95 13.00
N ILE A 172 9.11 -3.48 14.16
CA ILE A 172 9.13 -4.93 14.42
C ILE A 172 7.71 -5.51 14.39
N SER A 173 6.73 -4.83 15.00
CA SER A 173 5.32 -5.23 14.94
C SER A 173 4.83 -5.33 13.50
N PHE A 174 5.09 -4.30 12.68
CA PHE A 174 4.76 -4.29 11.25
C PHE A 174 5.38 -5.47 10.48
N ILE A 175 6.65 -5.79 10.73
CA ILE A 175 7.32 -6.93 10.08
C ILE A 175 6.62 -8.23 10.44
N ILE A 176 6.32 -8.45 11.73
CA ILE A 176 5.66 -9.68 12.21
C ILE A 176 4.26 -9.78 11.59
N THR A 177 3.46 -8.71 11.67
CA THR A 177 2.13 -8.64 11.07
C THR A 177 2.19 -8.91 9.56
N GLY A 178 3.14 -8.31 8.85
CA GLY A 178 3.33 -8.52 7.42
C GLY A 178 3.67 -9.97 7.07
N ILE A 179 4.56 -10.62 7.82
CA ILE A 179 4.90 -12.04 7.62
C ILE A 179 3.67 -12.93 7.87
N VAL A 180 2.92 -12.67 8.94
CA VAL A 180 1.69 -13.44 9.26
C VAL A 180 0.64 -13.23 8.18
N MET A 181 0.49 -12.00 7.64
CA MET A 181 -0.40 -11.72 6.50
C MET A 181 0.00 -12.50 5.24
N ILE A 182 1.29 -12.54 4.90
CA ILE A 182 1.78 -13.28 3.72
C ILE A 182 1.48 -14.78 3.89
N VAL A 183 1.92 -15.36 4.99
CA VAL A 183 1.75 -16.80 5.24
C VAL A 183 0.27 -17.18 5.32
N GLY A 184 -0.52 -16.42 6.07
CA GLY A 184 -1.95 -16.67 6.24
C GLY A 184 -2.69 -16.61 4.91
N ASN A 185 -2.51 -15.55 4.14
CA ASN A 185 -3.21 -15.41 2.86
C ASN A 185 -2.73 -16.41 1.81
N LEU A 186 -1.44 -16.76 1.74
CA LEU A 186 -0.95 -17.72 0.76
C LEU A 186 -1.37 -19.17 1.07
N LEU A 187 -1.47 -19.55 2.35
CA LEU A 187 -1.66 -20.94 2.74
C LEU A 187 -3.07 -21.28 3.23
N PHE A 188 -3.78 -20.35 3.89
CA PHE A 188 -4.97 -20.70 4.67
C PHE A 188 -6.23 -19.94 4.27
N PHE A 189 -6.13 -18.73 3.76
CA PHE A 189 -7.28 -17.86 3.48
C PHE A 189 -7.42 -17.57 1.99
N SER A 190 -8.66 -17.33 1.55
CA SER A 190 -9.01 -16.98 0.17
C SER A 190 -10.25 -16.08 0.15
N ASP A 191 -10.50 -15.39 -0.96
CA ASP A 191 -11.66 -14.51 -1.15
C ASP A 191 -11.85 -13.53 0.02
N ILE A 192 -13.12 -13.37 0.46
CA ILE A 192 -13.49 -12.49 1.56
C ILE A 192 -12.82 -12.85 2.89
N SER A 193 -12.45 -14.12 3.10
CA SER A 193 -11.74 -14.53 4.33
C SER A 193 -10.33 -13.95 4.39
N SER A 194 -9.66 -13.76 3.25
CA SER A 194 -8.37 -13.05 3.16
C SER A 194 -8.51 -11.59 3.60
N LEU A 195 -9.58 -10.91 3.19
CA LEU A 195 -9.89 -9.55 3.62
C LEU A 195 -10.10 -9.50 5.14
N ILE A 196 -11.01 -10.33 5.66
CA ILE A 196 -11.38 -10.33 7.09
C ILE A 196 -10.15 -10.63 7.96
N PHE A 197 -9.39 -11.67 7.63
CA PHE A 197 -8.16 -12.04 8.33
C PHE A 197 -7.17 -10.88 8.37
N SER A 198 -6.93 -10.26 7.23
CA SER A 198 -5.96 -9.16 7.11
C SER A 198 -6.41 -7.90 7.87
N MET A 199 -7.71 -7.57 7.82
CA MET A 199 -8.26 -6.44 8.59
C MET A 199 -8.15 -6.67 10.10
N ILE A 200 -8.39 -7.90 10.59
CA ILE A 200 -8.20 -8.26 12.00
C ILE A 200 -6.72 -8.08 12.39
N LEU A 201 -5.78 -8.57 11.60
CA LEU A 201 -4.35 -8.43 11.88
C LEU A 201 -3.93 -6.95 11.92
N ILE A 202 -4.39 -6.13 10.97
CA ILE A 202 -4.12 -4.69 10.97
C ILE A 202 -4.70 -4.02 12.22
N GLY A 203 -5.93 -4.38 12.62
CA GLY A 203 -6.56 -3.87 13.83
C GLY A 203 -5.75 -4.22 15.10
N ILE A 204 -5.29 -5.46 15.21
CA ILE A 204 -4.42 -5.91 16.29
C ILE A 204 -3.10 -5.11 16.30
N ASP A 205 -2.46 -4.96 15.15
CA ASP A 205 -1.19 -4.22 15.04
C ASP A 205 -1.35 -2.75 15.42
N LEU A 206 -2.47 -2.11 15.05
CA LEU A 206 -2.77 -0.74 15.48
C LEU A 206 -2.87 -0.62 17.00
N ILE A 207 -3.54 -1.56 17.67
CA ILE A 207 -3.63 -1.59 19.14
C ILE A 207 -2.23 -1.77 19.75
N PHE A 208 -1.43 -2.72 19.25
CA PHE A 208 -0.06 -2.91 19.70
C PHE A 208 0.80 -1.66 19.49
N SER A 209 0.68 -0.99 18.36
CA SER A 209 1.39 0.26 18.05
C SER A 209 1.05 1.38 19.05
N ILE A 210 -0.21 1.49 19.47
CA ILE A 210 -0.64 2.43 20.50
C ILE A 210 0.02 2.08 21.84
N ILE A 211 -0.04 0.81 22.26
CA ILE A 211 0.56 0.33 23.52
C ILE A 211 2.07 0.56 23.52
N ILE A 212 2.76 0.23 22.43
CA ILE A 212 4.20 0.44 22.26
C ILE A 212 4.56 1.91 22.48
N SER A 213 3.83 2.82 21.84
CA SER A 213 4.10 4.25 21.93
C SER A 213 3.82 4.82 23.33
N TYR A 214 2.76 4.33 24.00
CA TYR A 214 2.45 4.69 25.38
C TYR A 214 3.57 4.23 26.34
N ASN A 215 4.00 2.98 26.24
CA ASN A 215 5.05 2.43 27.10
C ASN A 215 6.40 3.13 26.86
N ALA A 216 6.73 3.46 25.61
CA ALA A 216 7.90 4.27 25.29
C ALA A 216 7.82 5.66 25.94
N ALA A 217 6.66 6.31 25.90
CA ALA A 217 6.47 7.60 26.55
C ALA A 217 6.62 7.52 28.08
N LYS A 218 6.13 6.46 28.71
CA LYS A 218 6.28 6.23 30.16
C LYS A 218 7.74 5.98 30.56
N LYS A 219 8.52 5.32 29.69
CA LYS A 219 9.93 5.03 29.92
C LYS A 219 10.83 6.26 29.84
N TYR A 220 10.47 7.25 29.02
CA TYR A 220 11.29 8.45 28.75
C TYR A 220 10.59 9.77 29.16
N ALA A 221 9.59 9.68 30.03
CA ALA A 221 8.89 10.84 30.62
C ALA A 221 9.76 11.66 31.57
#